data_365071f82ce689f6d10a5b3fbb3f5664
#
_entry.id   365071f82ce689f6d10a5b3fbb3f5664
#
_cell.length_a   1.000
_cell.length_b   1.000
_cell.length_c   1.000
_cell.angle_alpha   90.00
_cell.angle_beta   90.00
_cell.angle_gamma   90.00
#
_symmetry.space_group_name_H-M   'P 1'
#
loop_
_entity.id
_entity.type
_entity.pdbx_description
1 polymer ?
#
loop_
_entity_poly.entity_id
_entity_poly.type
_entity_poly.pdbx_seq_one_letter_code
_entity_poly.pdbx_strand_id
1 'polypeptide(L)'
;MSDNIPELIRFLSEDLQFRIRKRDKAFDFEFYLLDLSEWKLRLSDRSPFIRVEARHLEQFDADTIVSGIETVILNQRFQDRVPILIVEGRSAELRDLVRLRLPFSVVLDEDDVRQIITGTITAKRMLDLICQQLPISALSPYEISSPVVSNRFFGREYEIRTILNHPETNYVIVGVRRIGKTSLLLEMRRRMSDVGDQRVFFFDCSDFNSPDDYIRAVTTEVAIKERERMNLQQFPHFLRRRSTRGRKPFTFFLDEVDHLIEFDRWQNWTLLRLLRSSAIQGYCRYILSGFREVIEECLRVETPLFNFITILPLGNMSRDEARRLITVPMQNMGVSMKPRIVNQIFEGTAGHPNFVQYYCYSLVQLMDREGRRQIRPNDLALLYGDQEFERYVFRNFSSNTTELEKAIVYGLVDREQFTARDIDVALKKRKVRRVTGQQLEQACDSLRMAGILDKQGQSLSFAIPILPRMLREHYDVDYLFTRAKEDGNL
;
A
#
# COMPACT_ATOMS: atom_id res chain seq x y z
N MET A 1 -21.56 7.25 -38.88
CA MET A 1 -21.74 6.68 -37.54
C MET A 1 -20.57 5.81 -37.06
N SER A 2 -19.80 5.20 -37.96
CA SER A 2 -18.61 4.43 -37.60
C SER A 2 -17.39 5.25 -37.20
N ASP A 3 -17.42 6.58 -37.33
CA ASP A 3 -16.23 7.44 -37.13
C ASP A 3 -16.00 7.87 -35.68
N ASN A 4 -17.01 7.84 -34.82
CA ASN A 4 -16.92 8.37 -33.46
C ASN A 4 -16.11 7.48 -32.50
N ILE A 5 -16.10 6.17 -32.69
CA ILE A 5 -15.35 5.26 -31.80
C ILE A 5 -13.83 5.28 -32.05
N PRO A 6 -13.34 5.22 -33.30
CA PRO A 6 -11.93 5.47 -33.58
C PRO A 6 -11.49 6.85 -33.08
N GLU A 7 -12.33 7.86 -33.19
CA GLU A 7 -12.07 9.20 -32.67
C GLU A 7 -12.02 9.21 -31.13
N LEU A 8 -12.91 8.52 -30.45
CA LEU A 8 -12.86 8.33 -28.98
C LEU A 8 -11.56 7.63 -28.56
N ILE A 9 -11.18 6.53 -29.23
CA ILE A 9 -9.96 5.79 -28.90
C ILE A 9 -8.73 6.65 -29.16
N ARG A 10 -8.66 7.38 -30.27
CA ARG A 10 -7.59 8.32 -30.57
C ARG A 10 -7.50 9.41 -29.51
N PHE A 11 -8.60 9.99 -29.16
CA PHE A 11 -8.74 11.00 -28.14
C PHE A 11 -8.25 10.48 -26.74
N LEU A 12 -8.71 9.29 -26.33
CA LEU A 12 -8.27 8.66 -25.08
C LEU A 12 -6.76 8.42 -25.05
N SER A 13 -6.13 8.13 -26.20
CA SER A 13 -4.69 7.90 -26.27
C SER A 13 -3.86 9.18 -26.32
N GLU A 14 -4.36 10.23 -26.97
CA GLU A 14 -3.64 11.48 -27.22
C GLU A 14 -3.85 12.51 -26.11
N ASP A 15 -5.09 12.73 -25.71
CA ASP A 15 -5.45 13.84 -24.80
C ASP A 15 -5.45 13.43 -23.33
N LEU A 16 -5.67 12.14 -23.01
CA LEU A 16 -5.69 11.63 -21.64
C LEU A 16 -4.41 10.91 -21.25
N GLN A 17 -3.42 10.84 -22.13
CA GLN A 17 -2.19 10.07 -21.95
C GLN A 17 -2.42 8.58 -21.63
N PHE A 18 -3.61 8.07 -21.92
CA PHE A 18 -3.92 6.66 -21.77
C PHE A 18 -3.19 5.85 -22.84
N ARG A 19 -2.41 4.86 -22.41
CA ARG A 19 -1.69 4.01 -23.34
C ARG A 19 -2.55 2.83 -23.74
N ILE A 20 -2.87 2.73 -25.04
CA ILE A 20 -3.44 1.49 -25.59
C ILE A 20 -2.31 0.49 -25.67
N ARG A 21 -2.33 -0.52 -24.79
CA ARG A 21 -1.25 -1.52 -24.71
C ARG A 21 -1.44 -2.70 -25.65
N LYS A 22 -2.68 -3.02 -25.99
CA LYS A 22 -3.01 -4.14 -26.88
C LYS A 22 -4.31 -3.90 -27.63
N ARG A 23 -4.31 -4.28 -28.92
CA ARG A 23 -5.49 -4.36 -29.76
C ARG A 23 -5.55 -5.78 -30.33
N ASP A 24 -6.70 -6.44 -30.24
CA ASP A 24 -6.89 -7.79 -30.74
C ASP A 24 -8.37 -8.02 -31.06
N LYS A 25 -8.65 -9.07 -31.86
CA LYS A 25 -10.00 -9.54 -32.16
C LYS A 25 -10.19 -10.91 -31.54
N ALA A 26 -11.23 -11.08 -30.75
CA ALA A 26 -11.61 -12.35 -30.18
C ALA A 26 -13.14 -12.51 -30.30
N PHE A 27 -13.61 -13.67 -30.78
CA PHE A 27 -15.04 -13.97 -30.97
C PHE A 27 -15.81 -12.87 -31.70
N ASP A 28 -15.22 -12.28 -32.75
CA ASP A 28 -15.75 -11.15 -33.53
C ASP A 28 -15.86 -9.82 -32.76
N PHE A 29 -15.51 -9.77 -31.48
CA PHE A 29 -15.40 -8.53 -30.74
C PHE A 29 -13.98 -7.97 -30.79
N GLU A 30 -13.87 -6.69 -31.13
CA GLU A 30 -12.62 -5.94 -31.03
C GLU A 30 -12.45 -5.41 -29.61
N PHE A 31 -11.29 -5.61 -29.00
CA PHE A 31 -11.00 -5.03 -27.68
C PHE A 31 -9.65 -4.34 -27.61
N TYR A 32 -9.56 -3.40 -26.67
CA TYR A 32 -8.41 -2.58 -26.38
C TYR A 32 -8.12 -2.65 -24.89
N LEU A 33 -6.87 -2.51 -24.48
CA LEU A 33 -6.47 -2.42 -23.07
C LEU A 33 -6.06 -0.99 -22.77
N LEU A 34 -6.83 -0.33 -21.92
CA LEU A 34 -6.58 1.04 -21.47
C LEU A 34 -5.89 1.04 -20.12
N ASP A 35 -4.93 1.94 -19.97
CA ASP A 35 -4.29 2.24 -18.69
C ASP A 35 -5.03 3.40 -18.02
N LEU A 36 -5.86 3.07 -17.02
CA LEU A 36 -6.65 4.04 -16.25
C LEU A 36 -5.99 4.37 -14.90
N SER A 37 -4.72 4.06 -14.73
CA SER A 37 -4.01 4.19 -13.46
C SER A 37 -3.92 5.63 -12.94
N GLU A 38 -3.98 6.64 -13.82
CA GLU A 38 -3.94 8.04 -13.43
C GLU A 38 -5.17 8.48 -12.62
N TRP A 39 -6.30 7.80 -12.77
CA TRP A 39 -7.50 8.12 -12.00
C TRP A 39 -7.44 7.73 -10.54
N LYS A 40 -6.39 7.01 -10.12
CA LYS A 40 -6.18 6.62 -8.71
C LYS A 40 -7.37 5.87 -8.10
N LEU A 41 -8.06 5.08 -8.92
CA LEU A 41 -9.18 4.21 -8.52
C LEU A 41 -8.77 2.75 -8.60
N ARG A 42 -9.62 1.86 -8.11
CA ARG A 42 -9.44 0.39 -8.21
C ARG A 42 -9.58 -0.13 -9.64
N LEU A 43 -9.87 0.73 -10.59
CA LEU A 43 -9.84 0.38 -12.01
C LEU A 43 -8.47 -0.16 -12.38
N SER A 44 -8.45 -1.27 -13.09
CA SER A 44 -7.22 -1.95 -13.50
C SER A 44 -6.34 -1.07 -14.39
N ASP A 45 -5.01 -1.20 -14.27
CA ASP A 45 -4.03 -0.59 -15.19
C ASP A 45 -4.24 -1.03 -16.65
N ARG A 46 -5.09 -2.04 -16.88
CA ARG A 46 -5.39 -2.60 -18.21
C ARG A 46 -6.86 -2.96 -18.28
N SER A 47 -7.73 -1.98 -18.10
CA SER A 47 -9.17 -2.18 -18.29
C SER A 47 -9.47 -2.56 -19.73
N PRO A 48 -10.20 -3.67 -19.97
CA PRO A 48 -10.57 -4.05 -21.32
C PRO A 48 -11.72 -3.15 -21.82
N PHE A 49 -11.49 -2.59 -22.96
CA PHE A 49 -12.44 -1.78 -23.73
C PHE A 49 -12.96 -2.66 -24.86
N ILE A 50 -14.18 -3.16 -24.77
CA ILE A 50 -14.76 -4.12 -25.72
C ILE A 50 -15.75 -3.40 -26.61
N ARG A 51 -15.54 -3.48 -27.92
CA ARG A 51 -16.39 -2.86 -28.93
C ARG A 51 -17.49 -3.82 -29.40
N VAL A 52 -18.73 -3.42 -29.24
CA VAL A 52 -19.91 -4.07 -29.81
C VAL A 52 -20.35 -3.26 -31.02
N GLU A 53 -20.01 -3.72 -32.22
CA GLU A 53 -20.31 -3.04 -33.48
C GLU A 53 -21.81 -3.11 -33.80
N ALA A 54 -22.35 -2.17 -34.60
CA ALA A 54 -23.75 -2.13 -35.01
C ALA A 54 -24.21 -3.44 -35.64
N ARG A 55 -23.34 -4.09 -36.44
CA ARG A 55 -23.62 -5.40 -37.05
C ARG A 55 -23.96 -6.50 -36.04
N HIS A 56 -23.36 -6.45 -34.83
CA HIS A 56 -23.66 -7.44 -33.79
C HIS A 56 -25.09 -7.26 -33.26
N LEU A 57 -25.56 -5.99 -33.12
CA LEU A 57 -26.91 -5.70 -32.69
C LEU A 57 -27.99 -6.07 -33.76
N GLU A 58 -27.57 -6.15 -35.03
CA GLU A 58 -28.46 -6.57 -36.14
C GLU A 58 -28.51 -8.08 -36.31
N GLN A 59 -27.40 -8.79 -35.98
CA GLN A 59 -27.25 -10.22 -36.25
C GLN A 59 -27.55 -11.11 -35.04
N PHE A 60 -27.43 -10.60 -33.83
CA PHE A 60 -27.54 -11.38 -32.60
C PHE A 60 -28.48 -10.72 -31.62
N ASP A 61 -29.18 -11.53 -30.82
CA ASP A 61 -29.91 -11.04 -29.67
C ASP A 61 -28.98 -10.61 -28.52
N ALA A 62 -29.52 -9.87 -27.59
CA ALA A 62 -28.74 -9.31 -26.47
C ALA A 62 -28.11 -10.40 -25.59
N ASP A 63 -28.77 -11.55 -25.42
CA ASP A 63 -28.26 -12.68 -24.63
C ASP A 63 -27.04 -13.33 -25.28
N THR A 64 -27.06 -13.54 -26.59
CA THR A 64 -25.92 -14.05 -27.37
C THR A 64 -24.74 -13.10 -27.32
N ILE A 65 -24.97 -11.78 -27.41
CA ILE A 65 -23.91 -10.77 -27.31
C ILE A 65 -23.26 -10.82 -25.92
N VAL A 66 -24.06 -10.85 -24.85
CA VAL A 66 -23.51 -10.91 -23.47
C VAL A 66 -22.73 -12.20 -23.25
N SER A 67 -23.23 -13.34 -23.73
CA SER A 67 -22.53 -14.63 -23.64
C SER A 67 -21.17 -14.61 -24.38
N GLY A 68 -21.11 -13.94 -25.53
CA GLY A 68 -19.88 -13.72 -26.28
C GLY A 68 -18.88 -12.84 -25.49
N ILE A 69 -19.35 -11.77 -24.87
CA ILE A 69 -18.54 -10.88 -24.02
C ILE A 69 -17.98 -11.65 -22.81
N GLU A 70 -18.82 -12.44 -22.12
CA GLU A 70 -18.37 -13.31 -21.01
C GLU A 70 -17.26 -14.26 -21.47
N THR A 71 -17.41 -14.85 -22.63
CA THR A 71 -16.40 -15.73 -23.21
C THR A 71 -15.08 -15.01 -23.47
N VAL A 72 -15.12 -13.77 -23.99
CA VAL A 72 -13.91 -12.93 -24.14
C VAL A 72 -13.27 -12.65 -22.81
N ILE A 73 -14.06 -12.25 -21.79
CA ILE A 73 -13.57 -11.96 -20.43
C ILE A 73 -12.87 -13.19 -19.83
N LEU A 74 -13.46 -14.39 -19.97
CA LEU A 74 -12.90 -15.63 -19.48
C LEU A 74 -11.61 -16.02 -20.21
N ASN A 75 -11.63 -16.05 -21.54
CA ASN A 75 -10.50 -16.49 -22.35
C ASN A 75 -9.29 -15.57 -22.26
N GLN A 76 -9.53 -14.26 -22.09
CA GLN A 76 -8.47 -13.27 -21.96
C GLN A 76 -8.07 -13.02 -20.48
N ARG A 77 -8.68 -13.73 -19.52
CA ARG A 77 -8.43 -13.60 -18.07
C ARG A 77 -8.66 -12.18 -17.54
N PHE A 78 -9.82 -11.61 -17.89
CA PHE A 78 -10.23 -10.27 -17.46
C PHE A 78 -11.19 -10.27 -16.26
N GLN A 79 -11.35 -11.39 -15.56
CA GLN A 79 -12.33 -11.55 -14.46
C GLN A 79 -12.13 -10.56 -13.31
N ASP A 80 -10.87 -10.17 -13.04
CA ASP A 80 -10.51 -9.24 -11.97
C ASP A 80 -10.49 -7.77 -12.43
N ARG A 81 -11.03 -7.48 -13.62
CA ARG A 81 -11.00 -6.15 -14.23
C ARG A 81 -12.41 -5.64 -14.47
N VAL A 82 -12.51 -4.33 -14.59
CA VAL A 82 -13.76 -3.67 -14.98
C VAL A 82 -13.80 -3.56 -16.51
N PRO A 83 -14.61 -4.37 -17.21
CA PRO A 83 -14.79 -4.22 -18.65
C PRO A 83 -15.61 -2.96 -18.95
N ILE A 84 -15.17 -2.21 -19.95
CA ILE A 84 -15.91 -1.07 -20.49
C ILE A 84 -16.37 -1.46 -21.88
N LEU A 85 -17.69 -1.57 -22.04
CA LEU A 85 -18.32 -1.94 -23.30
C LEU A 85 -18.68 -0.68 -24.07
N ILE A 86 -18.23 -0.57 -25.32
CA ILE A 86 -18.68 0.48 -26.22
C ILE A 86 -19.66 -0.13 -27.21
N VAL A 87 -20.86 0.37 -27.22
CA VAL A 87 -21.95 -0.13 -28.06
C VAL A 87 -22.23 0.86 -29.18
N GLU A 88 -22.11 0.44 -30.46
CA GLU A 88 -22.46 1.23 -31.63
C GLU A 88 -23.96 1.20 -31.89
N GLY A 89 -24.72 1.87 -31.08
CA GLY A 89 -26.16 1.95 -31.16
C GLY A 89 -26.83 2.08 -29.80
N ARG A 90 -28.17 1.99 -29.78
CA ARG A 90 -28.97 2.04 -28.55
C ARG A 90 -29.60 0.68 -28.34
N SER A 91 -29.32 0.04 -27.22
CA SER A 91 -29.99 -1.19 -26.80
C SER A 91 -30.19 -1.16 -25.29
N ALA A 92 -31.40 -0.85 -24.86
CA ALA A 92 -31.78 -0.89 -23.46
C ALA A 92 -31.70 -2.33 -22.91
N GLU A 93 -32.15 -3.30 -23.72
CA GLU A 93 -32.14 -4.71 -23.38
C GLU A 93 -30.71 -5.21 -23.12
N LEU A 94 -29.76 -4.89 -24.01
CA LEU A 94 -28.33 -5.25 -23.81
C LEU A 94 -27.78 -4.61 -22.53
N ARG A 95 -28.09 -3.34 -22.26
CA ARG A 95 -27.66 -2.63 -21.07
C ARG A 95 -28.19 -3.29 -19.79
N ASP A 96 -29.45 -3.71 -19.79
CA ASP A 96 -30.07 -4.36 -18.63
C ASP A 96 -29.52 -5.76 -18.42
N LEU A 97 -29.29 -6.54 -19.47
CA LEU A 97 -28.66 -7.86 -19.40
C LEU A 97 -27.21 -7.78 -18.93
N VAL A 98 -26.44 -6.80 -19.42
CA VAL A 98 -25.07 -6.56 -18.95
C VAL A 98 -25.06 -6.22 -17.47
N ARG A 99 -25.96 -5.37 -16.99
CA ARG A 99 -26.09 -5.05 -15.56
C ARG A 99 -26.40 -6.28 -14.70
N LEU A 100 -27.21 -7.18 -15.22
CA LEU A 100 -27.62 -8.39 -14.52
C LEU A 100 -26.50 -9.43 -14.46
N ARG A 101 -25.83 -9.70 -15.59
CA ARG A 101 -24.84 -10.79 -15.74
C ARG A 101 -23.41 -10.34 -15.47
N LEU A 102 -23.09 -9.08 -15.72
CA LEU A 102 -21.78 -8.47 -15.57
C LEU A 102 -21.86 -7.21 -14.68
N PRO A 103 -22.24 -7.33 -13.40
CA PRO A 103 -22.58 -6.20 -12.54
C PRO A 103 -21.40 -5.21 -12.29
N PHE A 104 -20.16 -5.63 -12.59
CA PHE A 104 -18.97 -4.78 -12.49
C PHE A 104 -18.44 -4.35 -13.86
N SER A 105 -19.31 -4.15 -14.82
CA SER A 105 -18.98 -3.61 -16.14
C SER A 105 -19.66 -2.26 -16.39
N VAL A 106 -19.14 -1.53 -17.35
CA VAL A 106 -19.66 -0.23 -17.78
C VAL A 106 -20.12 -0.35 -19.23
N VAL A 107 -21.28 0.20 -19.55
CA VAL A 107 -21.81 0.27 -20.93
C VAL A 107 -21.84 1.73 -21.36
N LEU A 108 -21.11 2.07 -22.41
CA LEU A 108 -21.13 3.36 -23.08
C LEU A 108 -21.80 3.19 -24.44
N ASP A 109 -23.01 3.74 -24.60
CA ASP A 109 -23.71 3.73 -25.87
C ASP A 109 -23.34 4.94 -26.75
N GLU A 110 -23.95 5.06 -27.91
CA GLU A 110 -23.69 6.14 -28.86
C GLU A 110 -23.87 7.52 -28.26
N ASP A 111 -24.87 7.70 -27.38
CA ASP A 111 -25.14 9.01 -26.75
C ASP A 111 -24.09 9.33 -25.70
N ASP A 112 -23.65 8.32 -24.92
CA ASP A 112 -22.54 8.45 -23.95
C ASP A 112 -21.25 8.82 -24.67
N VAL A 113 -20.91 8.12 -25.76
CA VAL A 113 -19.72 8.38 -26.57
C VAL A 113 -19.78 9.81 -27.17
N ARG A 114 -20.92 10.23 -27.68
CA ARG A 114 -21.10 11.59 -28.20
C ARG A 114 -20.91 12.64 -27.12
N GLN A 115 -21.45 12.44 -25.92
CA GLN A 115 -21.24 13.32 -24.76
C GLN A 115 -19.77 13.40 -24.33
N ILE A 116 -19.05 12.29 -24.43
CA ILE A 116 -17.63 12.25 -24.13
C ILE A 116 -16.84 13.10 -25.13
N ILE A 117 -17.04 12.92 -26.42
CA ILE A 117 -16.29 13.60 -27.49
C ILE A 117 -16.60 15.11 -27.56
N THR A 118 -17.87 15.50 -27.37
CA THR A 118 -18.27 16.91 -27.43
C THR A 118 -18.07 17.70 -26.15
N GLY A 119 -17.67 17.04 -25.07
CA GLY A 119 -17.45 17.67 -23.77
C GLY A 119 -16.14 18.47 -23.70
N THR A 120 -16.17 19.60 -22.98
CA THR A 120 -14.98 20.46 -22.76
C THR A 120 -13.90 19.81 -21.89
N ILE A 121 -14.21 18.78 -21.12
CA ILE A 121 -13.28 18.03 -20.26
C ILE A 121 -13.64 16.53 -20.34
N THR A 122 -13.20 15.89 -21.39
CA THR A 122 -13.62 14.55 -21.81
C THR A 122 -13.24 13.45 -20.79
N ALA A 123 -12.04 13.49 -20.21
CA ALA A 123 -11.62 12.55 -19.17
C ALA A 123 -12.55 12.55 -17.98
N LYS A 124 -12.92 13.72 -17.51
CA LYS A 124 -13.84 13.87 -16.37
C LYS A 124 -15.22 13.34 -16.70
N ARG A 125 -15.72 13.63 -17.90
CA ARG A 125 -17.06 13.16 -18.32
C ARG A 125 -17.12 11.64 -18.43
N MET A 126 -16.08 11.02 -19.00
CA MET A 126 -15.98 9.56 -19.05
C MET A 126 -15.92 8.95 -17.64
N LEU A 127 -15.12 9.53 -16.75
CA LEU A 127 -15.04 9.09 -15.35
C LEU A 127 -16.40 9.22 -14.64
N ASP A 128 -17.12 10.33 -14.84
CA ASP A 128 -18.45 10.55 -14.28
C ASP A 128 -19.45 9.49 -14.75
N LEU A 129 -19.43 9.13 -16.05
CA LEU A 129 -20.29 8.09 -16.61
C LEU A 129 -19.95 6.69 -16.06
N ILE A 130 -18.66 6.38 -15.89
CA ILE A 130 -18.21 5.14 -15.25
C ILE A 130 -18.67 5.12 -13.79
N CYS A 131 -18.47 6.22 -13.08
CA CYS A 131 -18.87 6.34 -11.69
C CYS A 131 -20.38 6.21 -11.48
N GLN A 132 -21.20 6.66 -12.42
CA GLN A 132 -22.66 6.54 -12.33
C GLN A 132 -23.15 5.09 -12.47
N GLN A 133 -22.40 4.24 -13.16
CA GLN A 133 -22.80 2.87 -13.45
C GLN A 133 -22.29 1.83 -12.43
N LEU A 134 -21.24 2.17 -11.65
CA LEU A 134 -20.62 1.25 -10.70
C LEU A 134 -20.88 1.68 -9.25
N PRO A 135 -20.99 0.72 -8.30
CA PRO A 135 -20.93 1.01 -6.87
C PRO A 135 -19.62 1.74 -6.53
N ILE A 136 -19.67 2.70 -5.60
CA ILE A 136 -18.43 3.42 -5.21
C ILE A 136 -17.43 2.50 -4.53
N SER A 137 -17.88 1.44 -3.86
CA SER A 137 -17.02 0.41 -3.28
C SER A 137 -16.19 -0.36 -4.33
N ALA A 138 -16.76 -0.58 -5.53
CA ALA A 138 -16.05 -1.21 -6.63
C ALA A 138 -14.95 -0.32 -7.23
N LEU A 139 -15.11 1.00 -7.13
CA LEU A 139 -14.16 2.01 -7.60
C LEU A 139 -13.10 2.36 -6.56
N SER A 140 -13.38 2.09 -5.29
CA SER A 140 -12.58 2.52 -4.15
C SER A 140 -11.17 1.92 -4.18
N PRO A 141 -10.10 2.75 -4.16
CA PRO A 141 -8.73 2.26 -4.11
C PRO A 141 -8.26 1.94 -2.70
N TYR A 142 -9.08 2.26 -1.68
CA TYR A 142 -8.68 2.09 -0.29
C TYR A 142 -8.55 0.62 0.07
N GLU A 143 -7.35 0.26 0.55
CA GLU A 143 -6.97 -1.11 0.87
C GLU A 143 -6.45 -1.17 2.31
N ILE A 144 -6.96 -2.09 3.11
CA ILE A 144 -6.64 -2.22 4.54
C ILE A 144 -5.85 -3.49 4.88
N SER A 145 -5.83 -4.47 3.98
CA SER A 145 -5.28 -5.80 4.25
C SER A 145 -3.98 -6.09 3.51
N SER A 146 -3.81 -5.54 2.31
CA SER A 146 -2.65 -5.82 1.45
C SER A 146 -1.84 -4.55 1.12
N PRO A 147 -0.56 -4.71 0.71
CA PRO A 147 0.25 -3.60 0.25
C PRO A 147 -0.36 -2.89 -0.96
N VAL A 148 -0.24 -1.57 -0.99
CA VAL A 148 -0.70 -0.74 -2.12
C VAL A 148 0.46 -0.37 -3.02
N VAL A 149 0.22 -0.41 -4.34
CA VAL A 149 1.21 -0.09 -5.37
C VAL A 149 0.58 0.68 -6.52
N SER A 150 1.44 1.26 -7.38
CA SER A 150 1.01 1.92 -8.62
C SER A 150 0.00 3.06 -8.37
N ASN A 151 -1.16 3.00 -9.00
CA ASN A 151 -2.20 4.04 -8.92
C ASN A 151 -2.79 4.25 -7.52
N ARG A 152 -2.70 3.24 -6.64
CA ARG A 152 -3.19 3.33 -5.25
C ARG A 152 -2.14 3.82 -4.25
N PHE A 153 -0.88 4.01 -4.69
CA PHE A 153 0.20 4.50 -3.85
C PHE A 153 0.18 6.03 -3.77
N PHE A 154 0.27 6.57 -2.55
CA PHE A 154 0.27 8.01 -2.27
C PHE A 154 1.41 8.39 -1.33
N GLY A 155 1.99 9.57 -1.57
CA GLY A 155 3.04 10.14 -0.72
C GLY A 155 4.40 9.45 -0.88
N ARG A 156 5.26 9.64 0.12
CA ARG A 156 6.60 9.05 0.20
C ARG A 156 7.57 9.50 -0.90
N GLU A 157 7.28 10.61 -1.56
CA GLU A 157 8.13 11.12 -2.63
C GLU A 157 9.51 11.56 -2.12
N TYR A 158 9.61 11.94 -0.86
CA TYR A 158 10.88 12.26 -0.22
C TYR A 158 11.77 11.01 -0.09
N GLU A 159 11.23 9.94 0.48
CA GLU A 159 11.93 8.67 0.67
C GLU A 159 12.33 8.06 -0.67
N ILE A 160 11.42 8.06 -1.65
CA ILE A 160 11.70 7.56 -3.00
C ILE A 160 12.82 8.36 -3.65
N ARG A 161 12.76 9.70 -3.63
CA ARG A 161 13.80 10.55 -4.21
C ARG A 161 15.13 10.36 -3.50
N THR A 162 15.13 10.27 -2.18
CA THR A 162 16.34 10.03 -1.39
C THR A 162 17.06 8.76 -1.84
N ILE A 163 16.31 7.67 -2.02
CA ILE A 163 16.90 6.39 -2.43
C ILE A 163 17.33 6.38 -3.90
N LEU A 164 16.54 6.99 -4.79
CA LEU A 164 16.83 7.02 -6.22
C LEU A 164 18.03 7.93 -6.56
N ASN A 165 18.19 9.04 -5.84
CA ASN A 165 19.30 9.99 -6.05
C ASN A 165 20.65 9.48 -5.52
N HIS A 166 20.66 8.43 -4.70
CA HIS A 166 21.90 7.83 -4.16
C HIS A 166 21.98 6.36 -4.55
N PRO A 167 22.26 6.03 -5.82
CA PRO A 167 22.20 4.66 -6.34
C PRO A 167 23.26 3.72 -5.76
N GLU A 168 24.33 4.26 -5.16
CA GLU A 168 25.40 3.48 -4.53
C GLU A 168 25.15 3.17 -3.04
N THR A 169 24.12 3.78 -2.43
CA THR A 169 23.87 3.68 -1.00
C THR A 169 22.92 2.52 -0.71
N ASN A 170 23.27 1.71 0.31
CA ASN A 170 22.35 0.73 0.86
C ASN A 170 21.45 1.41 1.90
N TYR A 171 20.17 1.08 1.89
CA TYR A 171 19.17 1.66 2.81
C TYR A 171 18.44 0.58 3.59
N VAL A 172 18.08 0.91 4.83
CA VAL A 172 17.05 0.18 5.56
C VAL A 172 15.90 1.12 5.91
N ILE A 173 14.72 0.77 5.43
CA ILE A 173 13.47 1.47 5.73
C ILE A 173 12.92 0.89 7.02
N VAL A 174 12.92 1.70 8.08
CA VAL A 174 12.48 1.26 9.41
C VAL A 174 11.17 1.90 9.80
N GLY A 175 10.27 1.11 10.40
CA GLY A 175 8.99 1.59 10.85
C GLY A 175 8.07 0.46 11.29
N VAL A 176 7.01 0.79 12.00
CA VAL A 176 6.05 -0.19 12.52
C VAL A 176 5.32 -0.95 11.42
N ARG A 177 4.70 -2.05 11.80
CA ARG A 177 3.80 -2.77 10.90
C ARG A 177 2.70 -1.85 10.38
N ARG A 178 2.32 -2.03 9.09
CA ARG A 178 1.26 -1.27 8.40
C ARG A 178 1.54 0.21 8.17
N ILE A 179 2.77 0.69 8.41
CA ILE A 179 3.18 2.07 8.07
C ILE A 179 3.44 2.26 6.56
N GLY A 180 3.49 1.16 5.80
CA GLY A 180 3.66 1.18 4.35
C GLY A 180 5.05 0.83 3.84
N LYS A 181 5.91 0.14 4.63
CA LYS A 181 7.26 -0.29 4.21
C LYS A 181 7.21 -1.15 2.93
N THR A 182 6.46 -2.24 2.96
CA THR A 182 6.27 -3.15 1.81
C THR A 182 5.74 -2.41 0.59
N SER A 183 4.75 -1.53 0.79
CA SER A 183 4.19 -0.71 -0.31
C SER A 183 5.23 0.19 -0.94
N LEU A 184 6.11 0.81 -0.13
CA LEU A 184 7.20 1.65 -0.61
C LEU A 184 8.23 0.83 -1.40
N LEU A 185 8.65 -0.34 -0.90
CA LEU A 185 9.59 -1.22 -1.60
C LEU A 185 9.03 -1.68 -2.96
N LEU A 186 7.76 -2.11 -2.99
CA LEU A 186 7.11 -2.57 -4.22
C LEU A 186 6.93 -1.42 -5.23
N GLU A 187 6.56 -0.23 -4.78
CA GLU A 187 6.45 0.94 -5.66
C GLU A 187 7.82 1.37 -6.22
N MET A 188 8.86 1.32 -5.40
CA MET A 188 10.22 1.58 -5.87
C MET A 188 10.70 0.54 -6.88
N ARG A 189 10.47 -0.76 -6.60
CA ARG A 189 10.74 -1.83 -7.57
C ARG A 189 10.06 -1.54 -8.90
N ARG A 190 8.78 -1.17 -8.88
CA ARG A 190 8.03 -0.83 -10.10
C ARG A 190 8.67 0.33 -10.85
N ARG A 191 8.92 1.48 -10.17
CA ARG A 191 9.52 2.67 -10.80
C ARG A 191 10.90 2.39 -11.36
N MET A 192 11.72 1.61 -10.66
CA MET A 192 13.05 1.23 -11.13
C MET A 192 13.00 0.25 -12.30
N SER A 193 12.03 -0.66 -12.34
CA SER A 193 11.83 -1.59 -13.47
C SER A 193 11.33 -0.86 -14.73
N ASP A 194 10.51 0.17 -14.59
CA ASP A 194 9.97 0.96 -15.71
C ASP A 194 11.06 1.78 -16.43
N VAL A 195 12.17 2.12 -15.78
CA VAL A 195 13.28 2.90 -16.35
C VAL A 195 14.17 2.06 -17.29
N GLY A 196 13.90 0.77 -17.43
CA GLY A 196 14.65 -0.15 -18.31
C GLY A 196 16.07 -0.44 -17.84
N ASP A 197 16.61 -1.62 -18.18
CA ASP A 197 17.99 -2.05 -17.86
C ASP A 197 18.36 -2.13 -16.35
N GLN A 198 17.41 -1.97 -15.43
CA GLN A 198 17.67 -2.21 -14.01
C GLN A 198 17.29 -3.64 -13.63
N ARG A 199 18.24 -4.34 -12.98
CA ARG A 199 18.05 -5.70 -12.45
C ARG A 199 17.58 -5.62 -11.01
N VAL A 200 16.25 -5.55 -10.83
CA VAL A 200 15.58 -5.27 -9.57
C VAL A 200 14.80 -6.50 -9.10
N PHE A 201 15.08 -6.96 -7.90
CA PHE A 201 14.46 -8.15 -7.33
C PHE A 201 13.88 -7.83 -5.96
N PHE A 202 12.77 -8.46 -5.62
CA PHE A 202 12.08 -8.29 -4.35
C PHE A 202 11.92 -9.66 -3.68
N PHE A 203 12.26 -9.74 -2.40
CA PHE A 203 12.14 -10.93 -1.57
C PHE A 203 11.49 -10.56 -0.24
N ASP A 204 10.47 -11.32 0.13
CA ASP A 204 9.90 -11.32 1.47
C ASP A 204 10.74 -12.31 2.32
N CYS A 205 11.38 -11.79 3.37
CA CYS A 205 12.25 -12.58 4.23
C CYS A 205 11.49 -13.32 5.33
N SER A 206 10.18 -13.12 5.47
CA SER A 206 9.35 -13.81 6.46
C SER A 206 9.27 -15.33 6.22
N ASP A 207 9.44 -15.77 4.97
CA ASP A 207 9.42 -17.17 4.58
C ASP A 207 10.79 -17.87 4.70
N PHE A 208 11.86 -17.14 5.02
CA PHE A 208 13.21 -17.69 5.10
C PHE A 208 13.50 -18.22 6.51
N ASN A 209 13.94 -19.46 6.59
CA ASN A 209 14.32 -20.12 7.83
C ASN A 209 15.84 -20.40 7.92
N SER A 210 16.58 -20.09 6.87
CA SER A 210 18.02 -20.27 6.78
C SER A 210 18.66 -19.35 5.75
N PRO A 211 19.97 -19.07 5.84
CA PRO A 211 20.72 -18.38 4.79
C PRO A 211 20.63 -19.05 3.42
N ASP A 212 20.51 -20.38 3.39
CA ASP A 212 20.40 -21.13 2.14
C ASP A 212 19.05 -20.87 1.43
N ASP A 213 17.98 -20.58 2.16
CA ASP A 213 16.69 -20.22 1.56
C ASP A 213 16.80 -18.91 0.78
N TYR A 214 17.47 -17.90 1.34
CA TYR A 214 17.76 -16.65 0.64
C TYR A 214 18.60 -16.91 -0.62
N ILE A 215 19.70 -17.66 -0.51
CA ILE A 215 20.57 -17.97 -1.67
C ILE A 215 19.78 -18.70 -2.76
N ARG A 216 18.93 -19.64 -2.38
CA ARG A 216 18.07 -20.39 -3.31
C ARG A 216 17.06 -19.46 -3.99
N ALA A 217 16.41 -18.57 -3.24
CA ALA A 217 15.46 -17.63 -3.79
C ALA A 217 16.13 -16.69 -4.82
N VAL A 218 17.27 -16.08 -4.45
CA VAL A 218 18.01 -15.18 -5.34
C VAL A 218 18.52 -15.92 -6.58
N THR A 219 19.08 -17.11 -6.43
CA THR A 219 19.60 -17.86 -7.58
C THR A 219 18.49 -18.30 -8.53
N THR A 220 17.33 -18.67 -8.01
CA THR A 220 16.16 -19.02 -8.83
C THR A 220 15.66 -17.83 -9.64
N GLU A 221 15.51 -16.67 -9.03
CA GLU A 221 15.01 -15.44 -9.67
C GLU A 221 16.02 -14.85 -10.68
N VAL A 222 17.31 -14.84 -10.34
CA VAL A 222 18.35 -14.23 -11.17
C VAL A 222 18.81 -15.17 -12.31
N ALA A 223 18.77 -16.48 -12.11
CA ALA A 223 19.37 -17.43 -13.05
C ALA A 223 18.43 -17.93 -14.16
N ILE A 224 17.13 -17.69 -14.08
CA ILE A 224 16.01 -18.04 -15.02
C ILE A 224 16.18 -19.38 -15.81
N LYS A 225 17.38 -19.86 -16.08
CA LYS A 225 17.66 -21.05 -16.92
C LYS A 225 18.60 -22.09 -16.32
N GLU A 226 19.32 -21.78 -15.23
CA GLU A 226 20.31 -22.68 -14.64
C GLU A 226 19.88 -23.06 -13.22
N ARG A 227 19.39 -24.30 -13.05
CA ARG A 227 19.10 -24.89 -11.72
C ARG A 227 20.38 -25.31 -11.00
N GLU A 228 21.38 -24.43 -10.88
CA GLU A 228 22.55 -24.70 -10.07
C GLU A 228 22.17 -24.58 -8.59
N ARG A 229 22.31 -25.66 -7.83
CA ARG A 229 22.29 -25.58 -6.35
C ARG A 229 23.55 -24.88 -5.91
N MET A 230 23.43 -23.63 -5.48
CA MET A 230 24.53 -22.86 -4.95
C MET A 230 24.51 -22.84 -3.42
N ASN A 231 25.72 -22.87 -2.84
CA ASN A 231 25.91 -22.62 -1.41
C ASN A 231 26.35 -21.17 -1.16
N LEU A 232 26.39 -20.78 0.11
CA LEU A 232 26.83 -19.45 0.55
C LEU A 232 28.20 -19.03 -0.01
N GLN A 233 29.15 -19.96 -0.11
CA GLN A 233 30.52 -19.65 -0.58
C GLN A 233 30.58 -19.33 -2.08
N GLN A 234 29.69 -19.89 -2.86
CA GLN A 234 29.61 -19.71 -4.32
C GLN A 234 28.85 -18.47 -4.74
N PHE A 235 28.03 -17.93 -3.85
CA PHE A 235 27.13 -16.80 -4.13
C PHE A 235 27.84 -15.53 -4.62
N PRO A 236 28.96 -15.05 -4.02
CA PRO A 236 29.69 -13.88 -4.53
C PRO A 236 30.23 -14.10 -5.95
N HIS A 237 30.72 -15.28 -6.25
CA HIS A 237 31.18 -15.65 -7.59
C HIS A 237 30.03 -15.64 -8.62
N PHE A 238 28.85 -16.10 -8.21
CA PHE A 238 27.66 -16.03 -9.02
C PHE A 238 27.27 -14.58 -9.34
N LEU A 239 27.15 -13.72 -8.33
CA LEU A 239 26.86 -12.31 -8.52
C LEU A 239 27.90 -11.63 -9.41
N ARG A 240 29.19 -11.88 -9.17
CA ARG A 240 30.29 -11.36 -9.99
C ARG A 240 30.14 -11.76 -11.46
N ARG A 241 29.94 -13.04 -11.79
CA ARG A 241 29.74 -13.50 -13.18
C ARG A 241 28.56 -12.84 -13.86
N ARG A 242 27.50 -12.52 -13.11
CA ARG A 242 26.27 -11.93 -13.62
C ARG A 242 26.33 -10.39 -13.66
N SER A 243 27.12 -9.74 -12.83
CA SER A 243 27.27 -8.27 -12.78
C SER A 243 28.30 -7.72 -13.78
N THR A 244 29.24 -8.54 -14.27
CA THR A 244 30.29 -8.14 -15.21
C THR A 244 29.75 -7.92 -16.64
N ARG A 245 30.44 -7.05 -17.43
CA ARG A 245 30.19 -6.65 -18.83
C ARG A 245 29.27 -5.44 -19.04
N GLY A 246 29.53 -4.32 -18.36
CA GLY A 246 28.81 -3.06 -18.59
C GLY A 246 27.35 -3.04 -18.17
N ARG A 247 26.91 -4.04 -17.42
CA ARG A 247 25.54 -4.13 -16.86
C ARG A 247 25.48 -3.43 -15.51
N LYS A 248 24.36 -2.76 -15.24
CA LYS A 248 24.11 -2.17 -13.92
C LYS A 248 24.13 -3.25 -12.79
N PRO A 249 24.58 -2.89 -11.59
CA PRO A 249 24.55 -3.80 -10.46
C PRO A 249 23.11 -4.24 -10.13
N PHE A 250 22.97 -5.36 -9.44
CA PHE A 250 21.67 -5.81 -8.95
C PHE A 250 21.18 -4.88 -7.84
N THR A 251 19.87 -4.65 -7.79
CA THR A 251 19.21 -4.04 -6.64
C THR A 251 18.28 -5.07 -6.01
N PHE A 252 18.57 -5.43 -4.76
CA PHE A 252 17.77 -6.36 -3.98
C PHE A 252 16.94 -5.61 -2.95
N PHE A 253 15.63 -5.74 -3.05
CA PHE A 253 14.69 -5.31 -2.03
C PHE A 253 14.40 -6.50 -1.13
N LEU A 254 14.71 -6.38 0.16
CA LEU A 254 14.49 -7.41 1.17
C LEU A 254 13.51 -6.87 2.20
N ASP A 255 12.31 -7.42 2.23
CA ASP A 255 11.26 -7.03 3.18
C ASP A 255 11.30 -7.92 4.41
N GLU A 256 10.85 -7.40 5.56
CA GLU A 256 10.78 -8.09 6.87
C GLU A 256 12.11 -8.76 7.28
N VAL A 257 13.24 -8.01 7.14
CA VAL A 257 14.60 -8.54 7.42
C VAL A 257 14.82 -8.85 8.89
N ASP A 258 13.97 -8.41 9.81
CA ASP A 258 14.05 -8.79 11.22
C ASP A 258 14.08 -10.31 11.40
N HIS A 259 13.28 -11.06 10.62
CA HIS A 259 13.31 -12.53 10.61
C HIS A 259 14.65 -13.10 10.17
N LEU A 260 15.24 -12.51 9.12
CA LEU A 260 16.55 -12.92 8.62
C LEU A 260 17.66 -12.66 9.65
N ILE A 261 17.59 -11.52 10.35
CA ILE A 261 18.53 -11.15 11.43
C ILE A 261 18.44 -12.13 12.60
N GLU A 262 17.22 -12.51 12.98
CA GLU A 262 16.96 -13.38 14.11
C GLU A 262 17.70 -14.72 13.98
N PHE A 263 17.64 -15.40 12.85
CA PHE A 263 18.37 -16.66 12.69
C PHE A 263 19.85 -16.49 12.28
N ASP A 264 20.22 -15.43 11.54
CA ASP A 264 21.63 -15.20 11.15
C ASP A 264 22.51 -14.81 12.36
N ARG A 265 21.93 -14.22 13.40
CA ARG A 265 22.57 -13.93 14.69
C ARG A 265 23.17 -15.22 15.30
N TRP A 266 22.43 -16.32 15.27
CA TRP A 266 22.88 -17.63 15.76
C TRP A 266 23.94 -18.28 14.87
N GLN A 267 24.07 -17.84 13.63
CA GLN A 267 25.04 -18.33 12.66
C GLN A 267 26.24 -17.38 12.48
N ASN A 268 26.53 -16.59 13.51
CA ASN A 268 27.66 -15.66 13.53
C ASN A 268 27.64 -14.67 12.35
N TRP A 269 26.45 -14.18 11.98
CA TRP A 269 26.26 -13.17 10.94
C TRP A 269 26.76 -13.59 9.55
N THR A 270 26.70 -14.86 9.23
CA THR A 270 27.28 -15.40 8.01
C THR A 270 26.63 -14.81 6.76
N LEU A 271 25.29 -14.70 6.75
CA LEU A 271 24.56 -14.14 5.62
C LEU A 271 24.76 -12.61 5.53
N LEU A 272 24.61 -11.87 6.62
CA LEU A 272 24.79 -10.40 6.59
C LEU A 272 26.23 -10.00 6.21
N ARG A 273 27.26 -10.76 6.60
CA ARG A 273 28.63 -10.55 6.12
C ARG A 273 28.75 -10.76 4.62
N LEU A 274 28.07 -11.77 4.08
CA LEU A 274 28.02 -12.05 2.66
C LEU A 274 27.33 -10.92 1.87
N LEU A 275 26.19 -10.43 2.37
CA LEU A 275 25.49 -9.30 1.77
C LEU A 275 26.37 -8.05 1.74
N ARG A 276 26.99 -7.72 2.88
CA ARG A 276 27.93 -6.59 2.98
C ARG A 276 29.09 -6.71 1.99
N SER A 277 29.74 -7.87 1.97
CA SER A 277 30.87 -8.12 1.06
C SER A 277 30.46 -7.96 -0.40
N SER A 278 29.32 -8.50 -0.80
CA SER A 278 28.82 -8.42 -2.18
C SER A 278 28.50 -6.99 -2.61
N ALA A 279 27.97 -6.17 -1.70
CA ALA A 279 27.69 -4.77 -1.96
C ALA A 279 28.99 -3.93 -2.04
N ILE A 280 29.93 -4.12 -1.11
CA ILE A 280 31.24 -3.42 -1.13
C ILE A 280 32.00 -3.71 -2.44
N GLN A 281 31.88 -4.90 -2.99
CA GLN A 281 32.47 -5.26 -4.27
C GLN A 281 31.72 -4.69 -5.49
N GLY A 282 30.63 -3.95 -5.29
CA GLY A 282 29.85 -3.32 -6.34
C GLY A 282 29.00 -4.28 -7.20
N TYR A 283 28.78 -5.53 -6.73
CA TYR A 283 27.96 -6.49 -7.48
C TYR A 283 26.45 -6.22 -7.34
N CYS A 284 26.06 -5.67 -6.21
CA CYS A 284 24.67 -5.38 -5.88
C CYS A 284 24.57 -4.26 -4.86
N ARG A 285 23.37 -3.76 -4.68
CA ARG A 285 22.97 -2.92 -3.53
C ARG A 285 21.72 -3.50 -2.88
N TYR A 286 21.52 -3.15 -1.61
CA TYR A 286 20.40 -3.61 -0.81
C TYR A 286 19.52 -2.46 -0.34
N ILE A 287 18.22 -2.64 -0.43
CA ILE A 287 17.20 -1.80 0.17
C ILE A 287 16.36 -2.71 1.04
N LEU A 288 16.56 -2.60 2.34
CA LEU A 288 15.96 -3.46 3.34
C LEU A 288 14.73 -2.81 3.95
N SER A 289 13.84 -3.60 4.53
CA SER A 289 12.82 -3.08 5.45
C SER A 289 12.71 -3.96 6.69
N GLY A 290 12.44 -3.31 7.81
CA GLY A 290 12.28 -3.96 9.10
C GLY A 290 11.86 -2.99 10.19
N PHE A 291 11.99 -3.38 11.45
CA PHE A 291 11.68 -2.48 12.55
C PHE A 291 12.71 -2.57 13.68
N ARG A 292 12.49 -3.39 14.70
CA ARG A 292 13.28 -3.34 15.95
C ARG A 292 14.64 -3.98 15.82
N GLU A 293 14.67 -5.24 15.42
CA GLU A 293 15.91 -6.02 15.33
C GLU A 293 16.91 -5.36 14.39
N VAL A 294 16.45 -4.91 13.22
CA VAL A 294 17.33 -4.26 12.24
C VAL A 294 17.89 -2.92 12.75
N ILE A 295 17.09 -2.14 13.50
CA ILE A 295 17.57 -0.88 14.11
C ILE A 295 18.69 -1.17 15.12
N GLU A 296 18.45 -2.12 16.04
CA GLU A 296 19.43 -2.49 17.05
C GLU A 296 20.74 -2.94 16.42
N GLU A 297 20.67 -3.78 15.39
CA GLU A 297 21.87 -4.28 14.73
C GLU A 297 22.57 -3.22 13.85
N CYS A 298 21.86 -2.24 13.33
CA CYS A 298 22.48 -1.11 12.64
C CYS A 298 23.29 -0.20 13.60
N LEU A 299 22.91 -0.15 14.86
CA LEU A 299 23.58 0.69 15.88
C LEU A 299 24.68 -0.04 16.63
N ARG A 300 24.72 -1.37 16.61
CA ARG A 300 25.69 -2.20 17.31
C ARG A 300 26.98 -2.36 16.50
N VAL A 301 28.12 -1.93 17.06
CA VAL A 301 29.44 -1.86 16.39
C VAL A 301 29.92 -3.23 15.85
N GLU A 302 29.59 -4.31 16.55
CA GLU A 302 30.06 -5.65 16.22
C GLU A 302 29.33 -6.31 15.05
N THR A 303 28.26 -5.70 14.58
CA THR A 303 27.42 -6.31 13.53
C THR A 303 27.84 -5.90 12.13
N PRO A 304 27.55 -6.72 11.11
CA PRO A 304 27.84 -6.38 9.72
C PRO A 304 27.01 -5.19 9.19
N LEU A 305 25.92 -4.84 9.84
CA LEU A 305 25.07 -3.71 9.42
C LEU A 305 25.63 -2.35 9.86
N PHE A 306 26.47 -2.33 10.90
CA PHE A 306 27.06 -1.09 11.40
C PHE A 306 27.90 -0.39 10.31
N ASN A 307 27.66 0.89 10.07
CA ASN A 307 28.32 1.70 9.02
C ASN A 307 28.25 1.10 7.59
N PHE A 308 27.33 0.16 7.37
CA PHE A 308 27.12 -0.43 6.05
C PHE A 308 25.84 0.10 5.38
N ILE A 309 24.85 0.42 6.19
CA ILE A 309 23.50 0.74 5.71
C ILE A 309 23.03 2.05 6.31
N THR A 310 22.31 2.83 5.53
CA THR A 310 21.71 4.10 5.97
C THR A 310 20.27 3.87 6.45
N ILE A 311 19.98 4.24 7.69
CA ILE A 311 18.64 4.12 8.27
C ILE A 311 17.74 5.23 7.69
N LEU A 312 16.62 4.86 7.12
CA LEU A 312 15.57 5.75 6.63
C LEU A 312 14.27 5.49 7.43
N PRO A 313 13.94 6.34 8.41
CA PRO A 313 12.73 6.18 9.20
C PRO A 313 11.48 6.45 8.35
N LEU A 314 10.49 5.55 8.43
CA LEU A 314 9.18 5.71 7.81
C LEU A 314 8.12 5.91 8.90
N GLY A 315 7.70 7.16 9.07
CA GLY A 315 6.67 7.56 10.04
C GLY A 315 5.29 7.75 9.42
N ASN A 316 4.41 8.42 10.15
CA ASN A 316 3.10 8.84 9.66
C ASN A 316 3.24 9.77 8.44
N MET A 317 2.21 9.83 7.61
CA MET A 317 2.16 10.73 6.46
C MET A 317 2.07 12.18 6.92
N SER A 318 2.71 13.07 6.19
CA SER A 318 2.52 14.52 6.35
C SER A 318 1.05 14.90 6.10
N ARG A 319 0.63 16.08 6.57
CA ARG A 319 -0.74 16.58 6.34
C ARG A 319 -1.09 16.63 4.86
N ASP A 320 -0.16 17.03 4.01
CA ASP A 320 -0.40 17.14 2.57
C ASP A 320 -0.50 15.77 1.89
N GLU A 321 0.33 14.81 2.28
CA GLU A 321 0.24 13.43 1.77
C GLU A 321 -1.06 12.76 2.18
N ALA A 322 -1.43 12.83 3.45
CA ALA A 322 -2.68 12.29 3.96
C ALA A 322 -3.90 12.97 3.30
N ARG A 323 -3.85 14.30 3.13
CA ARG A 323 -4.89 15.04 2.42
C ARG A 323 -5.06 14.52 0.98
N ARG A 324 -3.96 14.31 0.25
CA ARG A 324 -4.03 13.77 -1.12
C ARG A 324 -4.58 12.36 -1.14
N LEU A 325 -4.17 11.48 -0.22
CA LEU A 325 -4.72 10.13 -0.07
C LEU A 325 -6.23 10.14 0.18
N ILE A 326 -6.73 11.09 0.99
CA ILE A 326 -8.15 11.21 1.30
C ILE A 326 -8.92 11.81 0.12
N THR A 327 -8.44 12.93 -0.44
CA THR A 327 -9.27 13.76 -1.34
C THR A 327 -9.26 13.29 -2.79
N VAL A 328 -8.10 12.87 -3.31
CA VAL A 328 -7.99 12.53 -4.75
C VAL A 328 -8.88 11.36 -5.14
N PRO A 329 -8.85 10.21 -4.45
CA PRO A 329 -9.76 9.11 -4.80
C PRO A 329 -11.23 9.47 -4.59
N MET A 330 -11.57 10.17 -3.50
CA MET A 330 -12.95 10.56 -3.23
C MET A 330 -13.50 11.47 -4.32
N GLN A 331 -12.72 12.49 -4.74
CA GLN A 331 -13.11 13.38 -5.85
C GLN A 331 -13.28 12.60 -7.16
N ASN A 332 -12.40 11.66 -7.46
CA ASN A 332 -12.46 10.84 -8.65
C ASN A 332 -13.67 9.89 -8.66
N MET A 333 -14.13 9.46 -7.46
CA MET A 333 -15.38 8.71 -7.31
C MET A 333 -16.64 9.61 -7.29
N GLY A 334 -16.51 10.92 -7.53
CA GLY A 334 -17.60 11.87 -7.49
C GLY A 334 -18.07 12.25 -6.08
N VAL A 335 -17.26 11.97 -5.05
CA VAL A 335 -17.56 12.33 -3.66
C VAL A 335 -16.90 13.65 -3.30
N SER A 336 -17.70 14.66 -2.95
CA SER A 336 -17.21 15.95 -2.48
C SER A 336 -16.91 15.90 -0.98
N MET A 337 -15.70 16.33 -0.60
CA MET A 337 -15.27 16.41 0.79
C MET A 337 -15.01 17.85 1.21
N LYS A 338 -15.61 18.26 2.31
CA LYS A 338 -15.32 19.57 2.93
C LYS A 338 -13.96 19.52 3.62
N PRO A 339 -13.15 20.61 3.58
CA PRO A 339 -11.82 20.66 4.23
C PRO A 339 -11.85 20.28 5.72
N ARG A 340 -12.93 20.63 6.43
CA ARG A 340 -13.12 20.25 7.83
C ARG A 340 -13.13 18.72 8.03
N ILE A 341 -13.79 17.97 7.14
CA ILE A 341 -13.85 16.51 7.21
C ILE A 341 -12.46 15.90 7.01
N VAL A 342 -11.73 16.40 6.02
CA VAL A 342 -10.35 15.96 5.73
C VAL A 342 -9.44 16.19 6.95
N ASN A 343 -9.54 17.36 7.57
CA ASN A 343 -8.78 17.67 8.79
C ASN A 343 -9.16 16.76 9.96
N GLN A 344 -10.45 16.49 10.16
CA GLN A 344 -10.91 15.59 11.23
C GLN A 344 -10.37 14.15 11.03
N ILE A 345 -10.37 13.63 9.79
CA ILE A 345 -9.77 12.32 9.49
C ILE A 345 -8.27 12.35 9.80
N PHE A 346 -7.55 13.38 9.35
CA PHE A 346 -6.13 13.52 9.62
C PHE A 346 -5.82 13.57 11.13
N GLU A 347 -6.52 14.42 11.86
CA GLU A 347 -6.33 14.58 13.31
C GLU A 347 -6.68 13.30 14.07
N GLY A 348 -7.77 12.62 13.71
CA GLY A 348 -8.17 11.36 14.35
C GLY A 348 -7.20 10.21 14.09
N THR A 349 -6.52 10.21 12.95
CA THR A 349 -5.59 9.14 12.54
C THR A 349 -4.11 9.50 12.73
N ALA A 350 -3.82 10.73 13.11
CA ALA A 350 -2.47 11.32 13.13
C ALA A 350 -1.71 11.13 11.78
N GLY A 351 -2.44 10.98 10.68
CA GLY A 351 -1.86 10.71 9.37
C GLY A 351 -1.27 9.29 9.21
N HIS A 352 -1.58 8.35 10.11
CA HIS A 352 -1.15 6.96 9.95
C HIS A 352 -1.80 6.36 8.69
N PRO A 353 -1.02 5.94 7.67
CA PRO A 353 -1.55 5.63 6.34
C PRO A 353 -2.63 4.57 6.35
N ASN A 354 -2.45 3.52 7.14
CA ASN A 354 -3.41 2.44 7.23
C ASN A 354 -4.71 2.84 7.94
N PHE A 355 -4.65 3.72 8.95
CA PHE A 355 -5.85 4.25 9.60
C PHE A 355 -6.60 5.23 8.71
N VAL A 356 -5.89 6.08 7.96
CA VAL A 356 -6.50 6.93 6.93
C VAL A 356 -7.23 6.09 5.90
N GLN A 357 -6.59 5.02 5.42
CA GLN A 357 -7.20 4.09 4.48
C GLN A 357 -8.44 3.41 5.06
N TYR A 358 -8.37 2.93 6.31
CA TYR A 358 -9.50 2.33 7.00
C TYR A 358 -10.69 3.28 7.09
N TYR A 359 -10.43 4.53 7.51
CA TYR A 359 -11.47 5.55 7.58
C TYR A 359 -12.13 5.81 6.24
N CYS A 360 -11.34 6.02 5.21
CA CYS A 360 -11.85 6.26 3.87
C CYS A 360 -12.60 5.05 3.32
N TYR A 361 -12.09 3.84 3.56
CA TYR A 361 -12.76 2.60 3.22
C TYR A 361 -14.15 2.49 3.89
N SER A 362 -14.21 2.70 5.19
CA SER A 362 -15.47 2.63 5.96
C SER A 362 -16.48 3.70 5.53
N LEU A 363 -16.02 4.92 5.23
CA LEU A 363 -16.88 5.97 4.64
C LEU A 363 -17.46 5.53 3.30
N VAL A 364 -16.66 4.93 2.43
CA VAL A 364 -17.14 4.42 1.14
C VAL A 364 -18.17 3.32 1.33
N GLN A 365 -17.92 2.36 2.23
CA GLN A 365 -18.88 1.28 2.53
C GLN A 365 -20.19 1.82 3.09
N LEU A 366 -20.14 2.82 3.96
CA LEU A 366 -21.33 3.46 4.52
C LEU A 366 -22.15 4.16 3.41
N MET A 367 -21.48 4.95 2.58
CA MET A 367 -22.16 5.66 1.48
C MET A 367 -22.76 4.69 0.45
N ASP A 368 -22.06 3.62 0.12
CA ASP A 368 -22.51 2.60 -0.83
C ASP A 368 -23.75 1.86 -0.31
N ARG A 369 -23.75 1.46 0.96
CA ARG A 369 -24.87 0.84 1.64
C ARG A 369 -26.13 1.71 1.67
N GLU A 370 -25.94 3.03 1.82
CA GLU A 370 -27.04 3.99 1.82
C GLU A 370 -27.38 4.53 0.42
N GLY A 371 -26.75 4.06 -0.65
CA GLY A 371 -27.00 4.48 -2.04
C GLY A 371 -26.70 5.95 -2.29
N ARG A 372 -25.73 6.56 -1.59
CA ARG A 372 -25.40 7.98 -1.69
C ARG A 372 -23.92 8.24 -2.00
N ARG A 373 -23.63 9.43 -2.52
CA ARG A 373 -22.26 9.91 -2.80
C ARG A 373 -21.90 11.18 -2.04
N GLN A 374 -22.55 11.42 -0.91
CA GLN A 374 -22.32 12.58 -0.07
C GLN A 374 -22.01 12.17 1.34
N ILE A 375 -20.97 12.79 1.93
CA ILE A 375 -20.60 12.60 3.33
C ILE A 375 -21.46 13.52 4.17
N ARG A 376 -22.15 12.94 5.16
CA ARG A 376 -22.96 13.67 6.16
C ARG A 376 -22.11 14.03 7.38
N PRO A 377 -22.47 15.11 8.12
CA PRO A 377 -21.74 15.54 9.30
C PRO A 377 -21.54 14.44 10.35
N ASN A 378 -22.52 13.55 10.51
CA ASN A 378 -22.49 12.49 11.53
C ASN A 378 -21.75 11.24 11.08
N ASP A 379 -21.37 11.08 9.82
CA ASP A 379 -20.69 9.87 9.31
C ASP A 379 -19.36 9.63 10.04
N LEU A 380 -18.60 10.67 10.30
CA LEU A 380 -17.36 10.56 11.06
C LEU A 380 -17.60 10.15 12.51
N ALA A 381 -18.63 10.69 13.15
CA ALA A 381 -18.97 10.34 14.52
C ALA A 381 -19.39 8.85 14.63
N LEU A 382 -20.13 8.33 13.64
CA LEU A 382 -20.49 6.92 13.57
C LEU A 382 -19.24 6.03 13.44
N LEU A 383 -18.27 6.42 12.62
CA LEU A 383 -17.02 5.68 12.46
C LEU A 383 -16.10 5.78 13.67
N TYR A 384 -16.10 6.90 14.41
CA TYR A 384 -15.34 7.03 15.66
C TYR A 384 -15.89 6.15 16.80
N GLY A 385 -17.16 5.78 16.77
CA GLY A 385 -17.79 4.85 17.69
C GLY A 385 -17.88 3.42 17.16
N ASP A 386 -17.26 3.13 16.01
CA ASP A 386 -17.28 1.78 15.44
C ASP A 386 -16.32 0.85 16.18
N GLN A 387 -16.87 -0.15 16.85
CA GLN A 387 -16.10 -1.17 17.56
C GLN A 387 -15.12 -1.94 16.68
N GLU A 388 -15.39 -2.10 15.39
CA GLU A 388 -14.45 -2.75 14.47
C GLU A 388 -13.21 -1.89 14.25
N PHE A 389 -13.38 -0.59 14.06
CA PHE A 389 -12.26 0.34 13.95
C PHE A 389 -11.43 0.38 15.22
N GLU A 390 -12.06 0.46 16.38
CA GLU A 390 -11.38 0.45 17.67
C GLU A 390 -10.57 -0.83 17.89
N ARG A 391 -11.17 -2.00 17.64
CA ARG A 391 -10.44 -3.28 17.68
C ARG A 391 -9.27 -3.30 16.70
N TYR A 392 -9.43 -2.67 15.54
CA TYR A 392 -8.38 -2.57 14.54
C TYR A 392 -7.21 -1.71 15.04
N VAL A 393 -7.49 -0.54 15.61
CA VAL A 393 -6.48 0.33 16.24
C VAL A 393 -5.78 -0.39 17.38
N PHE A 394 -6.54 -1.06 18.26
CA PHE A 394 -5.98 -1.81 19.38
C PHE A 394 -5.06 -2.95 18.94
N ARG A 395 -5.46 -3.74 17.95
CA ARG A 395 -4.61 -4.81 17.39
C ARG A 395 -3.32 -4.26 16.79
N ASN A 396 -3.42 -3.14 16.07
CA ASN A 396 -2.25 -2.50 15.51
C ASN A 396 -1.30 -1.99 16.61
N PHE A 397 -1.83 -1.31 17.61
CA PHE A 397 -1.07 -0.90 18.79
C PHE A 397 -0.40 -2.09 19.48
N SER A 398 -1.18 -3.11 19.85
CA SER A 398 -0.70 -4.26 20.61
C SER A 398 0.37 -5.07 19.88
N SER A 399 0.27 -5.21 18.54
CA SER A 399 1.25 -5.94 17.73
C SER A 399 2.54 -5.18 17.45
N ASN A 400 2.56 -3.88 17.66
CA ASN A 400 3.72 -3.00 17.43
C ASN A 400 4.44 -2.58 18.71
N THR A 401 3.97 -3.00 19.88
CA THR A 401 4.49 -2.55 21.18
C THR A 401 4.99 -3.71 22.04
N THR A 402 6.09 -3.49 22.74
CA THR A 402 6.59 -4.37 23.80
C THR A 402 5.74 -4.22 25.07
N GLU A 403 5.89 -5.14 26.02
CA GLU A 403 5.12 -5.10 27.26
C GLU A 403 5.46 -3.84 28.10
N LEU A 404 6.71 -3.40 28.10
CA LEU A 404 7.10 -2.13 28.74
C LEU A 404 6.40 -0.93 28.06
N GLU A 405 6.35 -0.88 26.76
CA GLU A 405 5.68 0.18 26.01
C GLU A 405 4.17 0.18 26.24
N LYS A 406 3.54 -1.00 26.30
CA LYS A 406 2.14 -1.15 26.69
C LYS A 406 1.90 -0.62 28.11
N ALA A 407 2.76 -0.99 29.07
CA ALA A 407 2.67 -0.50 30.44
C ALA A 407 2.80 1.03 30.52
N ILE A 408 3.67 1.64 29.73
CA ILE A 408 3.79 3.11 29.64
C ILE A 408 2.46 3.71 29.15
N VAL A 409 1.92 3.20 28.02
CA VAL A 409 0.68 3.72 27.43
C VAL A 409 -0.49 3.57 28.41
N TYR A 410 -0.67 2.39 29.01
CA TYR A 410 -1.74 2.13 29.98
C TYR A 410 -1.59 2.97 31.26
N GLY A 411 -0.34 3.20 31.69
CA GLY A 411 -0.06 3.99 32.89
C GLY A 411 -0.35 5.48 32.75
N LEU A 412 -0.45 5.97 31.51
CA LEU A 412 -0.58 7.39 31.19
C LEU A 412 -1.86 7.73 30.41
N VAL A 413 -2.75 6.79 30.22
CA VAL A 413 -3.95 6.92 29.39
C VAL A 413 -4.84 8.11 29.78
N ASP A 414 -4.80 8.53 31.03
CA ASP A 414 -5.60 9.67 31.57
C ASP A 414 -4.91 11.03 31.41
N ARG A 415 -3.71 11.07 30.85
CA ARG A 415 -2.96 12.32 30.70
C ARG A 415 -2.93 12.77 29.25
N GLU A 416 -3.22 14.03 29.02
CA GLU A 416 -3.10 14.65 27.69
C GLU A 416 -1.64 14.94 27.34
N GLN A 417 -0.86 15.38 28.32
CA GLN A 417 0.58 15.65 28.19
C GLN A 417 1.34 15.11 29.40
N PHE A 418 2.55 14.63 29.18
CA PHE A 418 3.41 14.05 30.20
C PHE A 418 4.89 14.14 29.81
N THR A 419 5.77 13.98 30.79
CA THR A 419 7.22 13.97 30.61
C THR A 419 7.79 12.58 30.92
N ALA A 420 9.07 12.37 30.61
CA ALA A 420 9.77 11.13 31.01
C ALA A 420 9.73 10.88 32.52
N ARG A 421 9.73 11.96 33.33
CA ARG A 421 9.56 11.88 34.78
C ARG A 421 8.17 11.39 35.19
N ASP A 422 7.13 11.84 34.49
CA ASP A 422 5.77 11.40 34.75
C ASP A 422 5.60 9.91 34.45
N ILE A 423 6.27 9.42 33.40
CA ILE A 423 6.29 7.98 33.04
C ILE A 423 6.92 7.19 34.21
N ASP A 424 8.09 7.59 34.68
CA ASP A 424 8.79 6.93 35.78
C ASP A 424 7.94 6.89 37.06
N VAL A 425 7.28 8.02 37.39
CA VAL A 425 6.36 8.11 38.53
C VAL A 425 5.16 7.18 38.37
N ALA A 426 4.54 7.14 37.17
CA ALA A 426 3.38 6.29 36.92
C ALA A 426 3.73 4.79 37.04
N LEU A 427 4.88 4.37 36.48
CA LEU A 427 5.35 3.00 36.55
C LEU A 427 5.70 2.59 38.01
N LYS A 428 6.40 3.44 38.76
CA LYS A 428 6.73 3.21 40.17
C LYS A 428 5.50 3.10 41.07
N LYS A 429 4.49 3.95 40.84
CA LYS A 429 3.22 3.89 41.56
C LYS A 429 2.52 2.54 41.40
N ARG A 430 2.65 1.92 40.23
CA ARG A 430 2.10 0.60 39.89
C ARG A 430 3.09 -0.56 40.16
N LYS A 431 4.16 -0.30 40.95
CA LYS A 431 5.15 -1.28 41.39
C LYS A 431 5.96 -1.94 40.25
N VAL A 432 6.20 -1.22 39.16
CA VAL A 432 7.20 -1.60 38.17
C VAL A 432 8.56 -1.17 38.70
N ARG A 433 9.47 -2.11 38.98
CA ARG A 433 10.69 -1.84 39.76
C ARG A 433 12.01 -2.08 39.02
N ARG A 434 11.98 -2.73 37.87
CA ARG A 434 13.21 -3.21 37.17
C ARG A 434 13.53 -2.45 35.89
N VAL A 435 12.96 -1.27 35.68
CA VAL A 435 13.19 -0.51 34.46
C VAL A 435 14.23 0.56 34.71
N THR A 436 15.30 0.55 33.92
CA THR A 436 16.34 1.57 33.94
C THR A 436 15.96 2.81 33.15
N GLY A 437 16.59 3.95 33.42
CA GLY A 437 16.37 5.17 32.66
C GLY A 437 16.62 5.01 31.15
N GLN A 438 17.65 4.23 30.79
CA GLN A 438 17.95 3.91 29.38
C GLN A 438 16.84 3.10 28.71
N GLN A 439 16.28 2.10 29.39
CA GLN A 439 15.16 1.31 28.86
C GLN A 439 13.89 2.17 28.66
N LEU A 440 13.66 3.12 29.59
CA LEU A 440 12.58 4.09 29.47
C LEU A 440 12.75 5.00 28.25
N GLU A 441 13.95 5.53 28.05
CA GLU A 441 14.26 6.38 26.90
C GLU A 441 14.08 5.62 25.58
N GLN A 442 14.63 4.40 25.51
CA GLN A 442 14.45 3.51 24.34
C GLN A 442 12.97 3.20 24.06
N ALA A 443 12.18 2.90 25.10
CA ALA A 443 10.76 2.63 24.96
C ALA A 443 9.98 3.87 24.46
N CYS A 444 10.32 5.07 24.97
CA CYS A 444 9.73 6.33 24.50
C CYS A 444 10.09 6.61 23.03
N ASP A 445 11.34 6.40 22.64
CA ASP A 445 11.77 6.61 21.25
C ASP A 445 11.11 5.59 20.31
N SER A 446 10.97 4.34 20.75
CA SER A 446 10.24 3.31 20.01
C SER A 446 8.76 3.66 19.85
N LEU A 447 8.08 4.12 20.90
CA LEU A 447 6.69 4.59 20.84
C LEU A 447 6.52 5.79 19.90
N ARG A 448 7.52 6.69 19.85
CA ARG A 448 7.54 7.81 18.92
C ARG A 448 7.73 7.36 17.48
N MET A 449 8.68 6.46 17.22
CA MET A 449 8.86 5.85 15.89
C MET A 449 7.62 5.07 15.44
N ALA A 450 6.90 4.49 16.42
CA ALA A 450 5.63 3.83 16.17
C ALA A 450 4.46 4.81 15.87
N GLY A 451 4.67 6.13 15.98
CA GLY A 451 3.62 7.13 15.81
C GLY A 451 2.54 7.07 16.89
N ILE A 452 2.84 6.45 18.04
CA ILE A 452 1.93 6.36 19.19
C ILE A 452 2.07 7.57 20.08
N LEU A 453 3.31 8.05 20.27
CA LEU A 453 3.62 9.27 20.99
C LEU A 453 4.19 10.34 20.05
N ASP A 454 3.87 11.59 20.35
CA ASP A 454 4.50 12.77 19.78
C ASP A 454 5.29 13.53 20.86
N LYS A 455 6.32 14.28 20.44
CA LYS A 455 7.18 15.05 21.35
C LYS A 455 7.24 16.51 20.94
N GLN A 456 6.91 17.39 21.87
CA GLN A 456 7.05 18.83 21.73
C GLN A 456 7.95 19.36 22.84
N GLY A 457 9.20 19.66 22.50
CA GLY A 457 10.22 19.98 23.50
C GLY A 457 10.50 18.80 24.44
N GLN A 458 10.20 18.95 25.73
CA GLN A 458 10.30 17.86 26.71
C GLN A 458 8.95 17.18 27.01
N SER A 459 7.85 17.71 26.49
CA SER A 459 6.53 17.15 26.66
C SER A 459 6.23 16.07 25.63
N LEU A 460 5.62 15.00 26.07
CA LEU A 460 5.08 13.90 25.26
C LEU A 460 3.55 13.94 25.32
N SER A 461 2.92 13.53 24.23
CA SER A 461 1.46 13.36 24.13
C SER A 461 1.12 12.18 23.25
N PHE A 462 -0.10 11.67 23.32
CA PHE A 462 -0.56 10.65 22.38
C PHE A 462 -0.74 11.25 20.98
N ALA A 463 -0.03 10.71 20.00
CA ALA A 463 -0.13 11.17 18.61
C ALA A 463 -1.47 10.78 17.98
N ILE A 464 -2.05 9.64 18.38
CA ILE A 464 -3.32 9.11 17.89
C ILE A 464 -4.40 9.33 18.96
N PRO A 465 -5.24 10.39 18.86
CA PRO A 465 -6.18 10.77 19.91
C PRO A 465 -7.23 9.70 20.25
N ILE A 466 -7.59 8.87 19.29
CA ILE A 466 -8.56 7.77 19.50
C ILE A 466 -8.02 6.70 20.46
N LEU A 467 -6.69 6.45 20.47
CA LEU A 467 -6.11 5.37 21.29
C LEU A 467 -6.36 5.54 22.79
N PRO A 468 -5.98 6.67 23.46
CA PRO A 468 -6.24 6.84 24.89
C PRO A 468 -7.74 6.93 25.20
N ARG A 469 -8.55 7.51 24.33
CA ARG A 469 -9.99 7.57 24.49
C ARG A 469 -10.62 6.17 24.49
N MET A 470 -10.33 5.37 23.49
CA MET A 470 -10.81 4.01 23.33
C MET A 470 -10.40 3.12 24.54
N LEU A 471 -9.13 3.25 24.98
CA LEU A 471 -8.64 2.49 26.12
C LEU A 471 -9.44 2.82 27.40
N ARG A 472 -9.78 4.11 27.64
CA ARG A 472 -10.57 4.52 28.81
C ARG A 472 -12.03 4.08 28.73
N GLU A 473 -12.63 4.16 27.53
CA GLU A 473 -14.07 3.95 27.37
C GLU A 473 -14.45 2.47 27.26
N HIS A 474 -13.59 1.63 26.66
CA HIS A 474 -13.97 0.27 26.26
C HIS A 474 -13.07 -0.85 26.80
N TYR A 475 -12.00 -0.51 27.55
CA TYR A 475 -11.08 -1.51 28.08
C TYR A 475 -10.83 -1.33 29.58
N ASP A 476 -10.66 -2.44 30.28
CA ASP A 476 -10.14 -2.42 31.65
C ASP A 476 -8.62 -2.19 31.62
N VAL A 477 -8.26 -0.92 31.73
CA VAL A 477 -6.85 -0.46 31.63
C VAL A 477 -6.00 -1.02 32.78
N ASP A 478 -6.56 -1.21 33.96
CA ASP A 478 -5.83 -1.75 35.10
C ASP A 478 -5.53 -3.24 34.93
N TYR A 479 -6.47 -3.98 34.36
CA TYR A 479 -6.25 -5.37 33.95
C TYR A 479 -5.18 -5.48 32.84
N LEU A 480 -5.28 -4.64 31.78
CA LEU A 480 -4.30 -4.62 30.69
C LEU A 480 -2.89 -4.26 31.19
N PHE A 481 -2.79 -3.29 32.11
CA PHE A 481 -1.53 -2.91 32.71
C PHE A 481 -0.92 -4.07 33.52
N THR A 482 -1.74 -4.70 34.36
CA THR A 482 -1.29 -5.84 35.20
C THR A 482 -0.77 -6.97 34.31
N ARG A 483 -1.47 -7.29 33.25
CA ARG A 483 -1.08 -8.31 32.30
C ARG A 483 0.24 -7.95 31.58
N ALA A 484 0.35 -6.73 31.07
CA ALA A 484 1.60 -6.28 30.43
C ALA A 484 2.78 -6.35 31.41
N LYS A 485 2.57 -6.03 32.68
CA LYS A 485 3.58 -6.16 33.70
C LYS A 485 4.00 -7.61 33.97
N GLU A 486 3.05 -8.53 34.01
CA GLU A 486 3.30 -9.97 34.23
C GLU A 486 4.01 -10.58 33.02
N ASP A 487 3.49 -10.38 31.81
CA ASP A 487 4.03 -10.90 30.56
C ASP A 487 5.45 -10.33 30.28
N GLY A 488 5.70 -9.07 30.63
CA GLY A 488 6.99 -8.39 30.52
C GLY A 488 7.97 -8.64 31.68
N ASN A 489 7.54 -9.34 32.73
CA ASN A 489 8.31 -9.53 33.97
C ASN A 489 8.89 -8.21 34.53
N LEU A 490 8.09 -7.13 34.53
CA LEU A 490 8.44 -5.74 34.83
C LEU A 490 8.39 -5.40 36.33
#